data_8c40b6e50c516ca2e4a0f49558a0720a
#
_entry.id   8c40b6e50c516ca2e4a0f49558a0720a
#
_cell.length_a   1.000
_cell.length_b   1.000
_cell.length_c   1.000
_cell.angle_alpha   90.00
_cell.angle_beta   90.00
_cell.angle_gamma   90.00
#
_symmetry.space_group_name_H-M   'P 1'
#
loop_
_entity.id
_entity.type
_entity.pdbx_description
1 polymer ?
#
loop_
_entity_poly.entity_id
_entity_poly.type
_entity_poly.pdbx_seq_one_letter_code
_entity_poly.pdbx_strand_id
1 'polypeptide(L)'
;MDISEFDYNLPHELIAQYPISNRDESRLLVLERATQTISHHIFNELPNLLNTNDVLVFNNTKVMKCRLTGEIIENKRKVEILFLNQNQDGYWECIGKPGRYLKKEVKVIFDENLHGEIVAKNSDGTMLIKISDDSLIEKLGTIPLPPYINNHEQKNTDRYQTVYATDTLLSAAAPTAGLHFSEDILTSLTQKGIKKIELSLQIGLGTFQPIRVNNINEHNMHSEQWIISDDAANSINSAKNSNKRILSVGTTVTRTLESAYLTRNDKNSSNLNAGSNWTDLFIKPGFKFNVIDMLLTNFHLPKSTLLVLLSSFASKDLIMEAYQEAIKEKYRFYSFGDAMLII
;
A
#
# COMPACT_ATOMS: atom_id res chain seq x y z
N MET A 1 -24.62 -1.85 -1.96
CA MET A 1 -24.06 -2.26 -0.66
C MET A 1 -23.62 -1.00 0.06
N ASP A 2 -24.05 -0.84 1.28
CA ASP A 2 -23.78 0.35 2.09
C ASP A 2 -22.41 0.24 2.76
N ILE A 3 -21.65 1.36 2.81
CA ILE A 3 -20.34 1.40 3.44
C ILE A 3 -20.40 1.13 4.95
N SER A 4 -21.53 1.41 5.58
CA SER A 4 -21.74 1.11 7.00
C SER A 4 -21.64 -0.38 7.33
N GLU A 5 -21.85 -1.26 6.35
CA GLU A 5 -21.67 -2.70 6.51
C GLU A 5 -20.20 -3.11 6.77
N PHE A 6 -19.24 -2.20 6.48
CA PHE A 6 -17.81 -2.35 6.70
C PHE A 6 -17.31 -1.45 7.84
N ASP A 7 -18.21 -1.10 8.75
CA ASP A 7 -17.88 -0.32 9.94
C ASP A 7 -17.61 -1.25 11.13
N TYR A 8 -16.67 -0.84 11.98
CA TYR A 8 -16.41 -1.49 13.26
C TYR A 8 -15.85 -0.47 14.26
N ASN A 9 -16.03 -0.73 15.54
CA ASN A 9 -15.51 0.15 16.58
C ASN A 9 -14.03 -0.21 16.84
N LEU A 10 -13.11 0.68 16.43
CA LEU A 10 -11.68 0.55 16.70
C LEU A 10 -11.28 1.44 17.87
N PRO A 11 -10.84 0.87 19.00
CA PRO A 11 -10.23 1.64 20.07
C PRO A 11 -9.00 2.40 19.60
N HIS A 12 -8.94 3.69 19.87
CA HIS A 12 -7.87 4.57 19.36
C HIS A 12 -6.47 4.15 19.83
N GLU A 13 -6.37 3.59 21.02
CA GLU A 13 -5.13 3.07 21.60
C GLU A 13 -4.53 1.88 20.86
N LEU A 14 -5.32 1.19 20.01
CA LEU A 14 -4.82 0.08 19.18
C LEU A 14 -4.18 0.58 17.87
N ILE A 15 -4.31 1.85 17.53
CA ILE A 15 -3.66 2.45 16.37
C ILE A 15 -2.17 2.62 16.64
N ALA A 16 -1.34 1.85 15.96
CA ALA A 16 0.11 1.86 16.16
C ALA A 16 0.74 3.19 15.75
N GLN A 17 1.36 3.90 16.68
CA GLN A 17 2.03 5.19 16.44
C GLN A 17 3.52 5.04 16.12
N TYR A 18 4.10 3.87 16.37
CA TYR A 18 5.51 3.54 16.13
C TYR A 18 5.64 2.04 15.79
N PRO A 19 6.66 1.68 15.00
CA PRO A 19 6.95 0.27 14.74
C PRO A 19 7.47 -0.42 16.00
N ILE A 20 7.30 -1.74 16.09
CA ILE A 20 7.99 -2.54 17.11
C ILE A 20 9.50 -2.58 16.83
N SER A 21 10.31 -2.97 17.80
CA SER A 21 11.77 -2.96 17.70
C SER A 21 12.26 -3.83 16.55
N ASN A 22 11.86 -5.08 16.48
CA ASN A 22 12.18 -5.99 15.40
C ASN A 22 10.97 -6.20 14.50
N ARG A 23 11.14 -6.11 13.16
CA ARG A 23 10.04 -6.17 12.20
C ARG A 23 9.20 -7.44 12.33
N ASP A 24 9.87 -8.56 12.53
CA ASP A 24 9.35 -9.92 12.54
C ASP A 24 8.84 -10.40 13.90
N GLU A 25 8.90 -9.54 14.91
CA GLU A 25 8.26 -9.78 16.22
C GLU A 25 6.81 -9.26 16.28
N SER A 26 6.27 -8.70 15.18
CA SER A 26 4.85 -8.34 15.11
C SER A 26 3.98 -9.60 15.26
N ARG A 27 2.78 -9.44 15.81
CA ARG A 27 1.83 -10.55 15.89
C ARG A 27 1.28 -10.86 14.49
N LEU A 28 0.92 -12.11 14.29
CA LEU A 28 0.32 -12.61 13.07
C LEU A 28 -0.96 -13.37 13.41
N LEU A 29 -2.10 -12.83 13.02
CA LEU A 29 -3.37 -13.54 13.06
C LEU A 29 -3.50 -14.36 11.78
N VAL A 30 -3.70 -15.67 11.89
CA VAL A 30 -3.94 -16.55 10.74
C VAL A 30 -5.43 -16.88 10.69
N LEU A 31 -6.04 -16.58 9.54
CA LEU A 31 -7.44 -16.85 9.23
C LEU A 31 -7.50 -17.92 8.14
N GLU A 32 -7.96 -19.11 8.51
CA GLU A 32 -8.15 -20.20 7.55
C GLU A 32 -9.59 -20.22 7.05
N ARG A 33 -9.77 -19.88 5.76
CA ARG A 33 -11.12 -19.75 5.16
C ARG A 33 -11.88 -21.05 5.07
N ALA A 34 -11.16 -22.17 4.82
CA ALA A 34 -11.81 -23.48 4.64
C ALA A 34 -12.42 -24.02 5.91
N THR A 35 -11.74 -23.84 7.05
CA THR A 35 -12.18 -24.31 8.36
C THR A 35 -12.85 -23.23 9.19
N GLN A 36 -12.77 -21.97 8.75
CA GLN A 36 -13.25 -20.78 9.46
C GLN A 36 -12.61 -20.62 10.86
N THR A 37 -11.32 -20.99 10.95
CA THR A 37 -10.58 -20.93 12.22
C THR A 37 -9.62 -19.78 12.26
N ILE A 38 -9.41 -19.24 13.48
CA ILE A 38 -8.46 -18.19 13.78
C ILE A 38 -7.38 -18.76 14.70
N SER A 39 -6.12 -18.48 14.41
CA SER A 39 -4.98 -18.78 15.28
C SER A 39 -4.03 -17.60 15.39
N HIS A 40 -3.25 -17.56 16.48
CA HIS A 40 -2.38 -16.46 16.82
C HIS A 40 -0.93 -16.92 16.81
N HIS A 41 -0.08 -16.17 16.12
CA HIS A 41 1.33 -16.44 15.90
C HIS A 41 2.15 -15.15 16.06
N ILE A 42 3.46 -15.30 15.98
CA ILE A 42 4.40 -14.19 15.74
C ILE A 42 4.86 -14.26 14.29
N PHE A 43 5.12 -13.13 13.67
CA PHE A 43 5.42 -13.06 12.23
C PHE A 43 6.65 -13.88 11.83
N ASN A 44 7.64 -14.03 12.71
CA ASN A 44 8.83 -14.87 12.48
C ASN A 44 8.49 -16.37 12.32
N GLU A 45 7.28 -16.80 12.69
CA GLU A 45 6.79 -18.16 12.44
C GLU A 45 6.26 -18.35 11.01
N LEU A 46 6.12 -17.28 10.21
CA LEU A 46 5.61 -17.36 8.84
C LEU A 46 6.27 -18.44 7.98
N PRO A 47 7.61 -18.64 8.02
CA PRO A 47 8.23 -19.75 7.28
C PRO A 47 7.70 -21.13 7.68
N ASN A 48 7.21 -21.32 8.92
CA ASN A 48 6.65 -22.59 9.38
C ASN A 48 5.20 -22.81 8.91
N LEU A 49 4.48 -21.74 8.63
CA LEU A 49 3.10 -21.77 8.14
C LEU A 49 3.02 -22.00 6.63
N LEU A 50 4.13 -21.84 5.92
CA LEU A 50 4.23 -21.96 4.47
C LEU A 50 5.04 -23.21 4.07
N ASN A 51 4.89 -23.66 2.82
CA ASN A 51 5.60 -24.82 2.29
C ASN A 51 6.08 -24.56 0.84
N THR A 52 6.77 -25.50 0.23
CA THR A 52 7.37 -25.39 -1.12
C THR A 52 6.34 -25.26 -2.26
N ASN A 53 5.07 -25.50 -1.96
CA ASN A 53 3.96 -25.24 -2.91
C ASN A 53 3.50 -23.78 -2.89
N ASP A 54 4.05 -22.95 -2.01
CA ASP A 54 3.69 -21.55 -1.90
C ASP A 54 4.71 -20.67 -2.62
N VAL A 55 4.22 -19.60 -3.23
CA VAL A 55 5.02 -18.58 -3.90
C VAL A 55 4.58 -17.23 -3.38
N LEU A 56 5.52 -16.43 -2.90
CA LEU A 56 5.24 -15.09 -2.39
C LEU A 56 5.46 -14.04 -3.47
N VAL A 57 4.50 -13.15 -3.62
CA VAL A 57 4.62 -12.00 -4.53
C VAL A 57 4.64 -10.72 -3.71
N PHE A 58 5.64 -9.86 -3.96
CA PHE A 58 5.93 -8.64 -3.24
C PHE A 58 5.79 -7.40 -4.13
N ASN A 59 5.39 -6.28 -3.54
CA ASN A 59 5.53 -4.97 -4.16
C ASN A 59 6.84 -4.33 -3.71
N ASN A 60 7.80 -4.18 -4.62
CA ASN A 60 9.15 -3.67 -4.34
C ASN A 60 9.28 -2.15 -4.49
N THR A 61 8.16 -1.42 -4.58
CA THR A 61 8.19 0.05 -4.67
C THR A 61 8.94 0.67 -3.50
N LYS A 62 9.66 1.77 -3.77
CA LYS A 62 10.38 2.55 -2.76
C LYS A 62 9.57 3.79 -2.37
N VAL A 63 9.50 4.08 -1.08
CA VAL A 63 8.91 5.33 -0.59
C VAL A 63 9.89 6.47 -0.84
N MET A 64 9.45 7.45 -1.62
CA MET A 64 10.21 8.65 -1.92
C MET A 64 10.16 9.65 -0.75
N LYS A 65 11.25 10.37 -0.51
CA LYS A 65 11.28 11.52 0.40
C LYS A 65 10.60 12.72 -0.27
N CYS A 66 9.29 12.68 -0.39
CA CYS A 66 8.52 13.60 -1.22
C CYS A 66 7.71 14.63 -0.42
N ARG A 67 7.90 14.72 0.90
CA ARG A 67 7.26 15.72 1.76
C ARG A 67 8.24 16.85 2.05
N LEU A 68 7.93 18.07 1.59
CA LEU A 68 8.72 19.26 1.86
C LEU A 68 7.91 20.31 2.62
N THR A 69 8.57 20.98 3.54
CA THR A 69 8.03 22.18 4.19
C THR A 69 8.67 23.41 3.52
N GLY A 70 7.84 24.40 3.19
CA GLY A 70 8.29 25.64 2.58
C GLY A 70 7.51 26.85 3.10
N GLU A 71 7.84 28.00 2.57
CA GLU A 71 7.14 29.26 2.88
C GLU A 71 6.60 29.91 1.61
N ILE A 72 5.38 30.43 1.67
CA ILE A 72 4.82 31.27 0.62
C ILE A 72 5.59 32.61 0.59
N ILE A 73 6.15 32.99 -0.57
CA ILE A 73 7.05 34.15 -0.69
C ILE A 73 6.35 35.43 -0.24
N GLU A 74 5.08 35.64 -0.65
CA GLU A 74 4.35 36.91 -0.45
C GLU A 74 4.02 37.16 1.02
N ASN A 75 3.75 36.14 1.83
CA ASN A 75 3.22 36.33 3.18
C ASN A 75 3.94 35.54 4.27
N LYS A 76 5.05 34.88 3.92
CA LYS A 76 5.91 34.09 4.82
C LYS A 76 5.17 32.95 5.56
N ARG A 77 4.05 32.52 5.01
CA ARG A 77 3.25 31.46 5.62
C ARG A 77 3.87 30.10 5.34
N LYS A 78 4.07 29.32 6.39
CA LYS A 78 4.53 27.95 6.29
C LYS A 78 3.49 27.06 5.63
N VAL A 79 3.93 26.23 4.71
CA VAL A 79 3.15 25.24 3.99
C VAL A 79 3.91 23.93 3.90
N GLU A 80 3.19 22.84 3.87
CA GLU A 80 3.73 21.51 3.59
C GLU A 80 3.22 21.08 2.21
N ILE A 81 4.10 20.62 1.35
CA ILE A 81 3.76 20.10 0.03
C ILE A 81 4.26 18.65 -0.06
N LEU A 82 3.37 17.79 -0.51
CA LEU A 82 3.62 16.39 -0.78
C LEU A 82 3.59 16.17 -2.28
N PHE A 83 4.73 15.85 -2.85
CA PHE A 83 4.89 15.55 -4.28
C PHE A 83 4.45 14.12 -4.55
N LEU A 84 3.70 13.90 -5.65
CA LEU A 84 3.13 12.61 -6.01
C LEU A 84 3.75 12.06 -7.29
N ASN A 85 3.39 12.63 -8.41
CA ASN A 85 3.82 12.20 -9.73
C ASN A 85 4.28 13.38 -10.56
N GLN A 86 5.26 13.17 -11.45
CA GLN A 86 5.61 14.14 -12.46
C GLN A 86 4.86 13.81 -13.76
N ASN A 87 4.23 14.81 -14.36
CA ASN A 87 3.56 14.67 -15.65
C ASN A 87 4.55 14.80 -16.82
N GLN A 88 4.07 14.58 -18.04
CA GLN A 88 4.90 14.64 -19.25
C GLN A 88 5.49 16.05 -19.54
N ASP A 89 4.86 17.10 -19.00
CA ASP A 89 5.31 18.49 -19.14
C ASP A 89 6.36 18.89 -18.08
N GLY A 90 6.74 17.96 -17.19
CA GLY A 90 7.72 18.18 -16.12
C GLY A 90 7.11 18.87 -14.88
N TYR A 91 5.78 19.01 -14.79
CA TYR A 91 5.13 19.51 -13.57
C TYR A 91 4.83 18.39 -12.60
N TRP A 92 5.01 18.68 -11.32
CA TRP A 92 4.64 17.73 -10.26
C TRP A 92 3.19 17.88 -9.85
N GLU A 93 2.45 16.78 -9.88
CA GLU A 93 1.20 16.68 -9.13
C GLU A 93 1.53 16.62 -7.64
N CYS A 94 0.82 17.40 -6.82
CA CYS A 94 1.07 17.49 -5.40
C CYS A 94 -0.19 17.80 -4.60
N ILE A 95 -0.11 17.57 -3.29
CA ILE A 95 -1.11 18.02 -2.32
C ILE A 95 -0.40 18.90 -1.30
N GLY A 96 -1.06 19.99 -0.86
CA GLY A 96 -0.46 20.91 0.09
C GLY A 96 -1.36 21.28 1.25
N LYS A 97 -0.74 21.57 2.39
CA LYS A 97 -1.40 22.03 3.62
C LYS A 97 -0.78 23.31 4.14
N PRO A 98 -1.59 24.31 4.54
CA PRO A 98 -3.06 24.43 4.39
C PRO A 98 -3.46 24.78 2.96
N GLY A 99 -4.23 23.90 2.28
CA GLY A 99 -4.55 24.02 0.86
C GLY A 99 -5.30 25.32 0.47
N ARG A 100 -5.97 26.00 1.42
CA ARG A 100 -6.68 27.25 1.15
C ARG A 100 -5.78 28.42 0.71
N TYR A 101 -4.48 28.36 1.04
CA TYR A 101 -3.49 29.38 0.70
C TYR A 101 -2.70 29.06 -0.57
N LEU A 102 -2.76 27.80 -0.99
CA LEU A 102 -2.08 27.31 -2.17
C LEU A 102 -3.01 27.42 -3.37
N LYS A 103 -2.91 28.55 -4.07
CA LYS A 103 -3.70 28.90 -5.27
C LYS A 103 -2.75 28.97 -6.47
N LYS A 104 -3.31 29.01 -7.67
CA LYS A 104 -2.56 29.27 -8.90
C LYS A 104 -1.70 30.54 -8.75
N GLU A 105 -0.48 30.50 -9.28
CA GLU A 105 0.53 31.57 -9.28
C GLU A 105 1.20 31.82 -7.91
N VAL A 106 0.81 31.10 -6.85
CA VAL A 106 1.49 31.18 -5.57
C VAL A 106 2.88 30.56 -5.69
N LYS A 107 3.89 31.30 -5.23
CA LYS A 107 5.29 30.88 -5.19
C LYS A 107 5.69 30.46 -3.79
N VAL A 108 6.37 29.32 -3.71
CA VAL A 108 6.84 28.70 -2.47
C VAL A 108 8.35 28.55 -2.52
N ILE A 109 9.02 28.94 -1.46
CA ILE A 109 10.43 28.67 -1.24
C ILE A 109 10.57 27.51 -0.25
N PHE A 110 11.30 26.46 -0.61
CA PHE A 110 11.57 25.30 0.24
C PHE A 110 12.97 25.36 0.84
N ASP A 111 13.92 25.87 0.06
CA ASP A 111 15.33 26.06 0.42
C ASP A 111 15.91 27.19 -0.45
N GLU A 112 17.13 27.66 -0.16
CA GLU A 112 17.80 28.69 -0.95
C GLU A 112 17.88 28.38 -2.44
N ASN A 113 17.98 27.09 -2.79
CA ASN A 113 18.11 26.60 -4.16
C ASN A 113 16.84 25.92 -4.70
N LEU A 114 15.78 25.77 -3.88
CA LEU A 114 14.55 25.07 -4.27
C LEU A 114 13.32 25.95 -4.14
N HIS A 115 12.74 26.29 -5.30
CA HIS A 115 11.54 27.11 -5.40
C HIS A 115 10.48 26.38 -6.21
N GLY A 116 9.23 26.66 -5.92
CA GLY A 116 8.09 26.13 -6.67
C GLY A 116 7.05 27.18 -6.98
N GLU A 117 6.34 27.03 -8.09
CA GLU A 117 5.20 27.85 -8.48
C GLU A 117 4.01 26.96 -8.79
N ILE A 118 2.86 27.23 -8.15
CA ILE A 118 1.63 26.48 -8.40
C ILE A 118 1.04 26.95 -9.73
N VAL A 119 1.05 26.05 -10.74
CA VAL A 119 0.54 26.37 -12.08
C VAL A 119 -0.94 26.06 -12.25
N ALA A 120 -1.48 25.10 -11.50
CA ALA A 120 -2.89 24.74 -11.51
C ALA A 120 -3.34 24.16 -10.17
N LYS A 121 -4.64 24.25 -9.90
CA LYS A 121 -5.30 23.58 -8.77
C LYS A 121 -6.58 22.92 -9.25
N ASN A 122 -6.71 21.63 -8.97
CA ASN A 122 -7.83 20.81 -9.39
C ASN A 122 -8.98 20.85 -8.38
N SER A 123 -10.16 20.43 -8.80
CA SER A 123 -11.37 20.40 -7.97
C SER A 123 -11.32 19.40 -6.82
N ASP A 124 -10.51 18.35 -6.95
CA ASP A 124 -10.24 17.32 -5.93
C ASP A 124 -9.23 17.77 -4.86
N GLY A 125 -8.64 18.97 -5.03
CA GLY A 125 -7.65 19.55 -4.13
C GLY A 125 -6.20 19.25 -4.48
N THR A 126 -5.93 18.42 -5.49
CA THR A 126 -4.59 18.26 -6.05
C THR A 126 -4.15 19.53 -6.80
N MET A 127 -2.86 19.68 -6.96
CA MET A 127 -2.26 20.86 -7.63
C MET A 127 -1.15 20.40 -8.56
N LEU A 128 -0.86 21.21 -9.58
CA LEU A 128 0.35 21.10 -10.37
C LEU A 128 1.31 22.20 -9.93
N ILE A 129 2.54 21.81 -9.63
CA ILE A 129 3.61 22.73 -9.23
C ILE A 129 4.80 22.57 -10.18
N LYS A 130 5.34 23.68 -10.63
CA LYS A 130 6.61 23.74 -11.35
C LYS A 130 7.73 23.94 -10.32
N ILE A 131 8.76 23.12 -10.36
CA ILE A 131 9.90 23.15 -9.45
C ILE A 131 11.15 23.63 -10.20
N SER A 132 12.02 24.36 -9.51
CA SER A 132 13.29 24.86 -10.07
C SER A 132 14.33 23.76 -10.30
N ASP A 133 14.37 22.75 -9.43
CA ASP A 133 15.29 21.60 -9.51
C ASP A 133 14.68 20.36 -8.85
N ASP A 134 14.26 19.41 -9.67
CA ASP A 134 13.63 18.15 -9.23
C ASP A 134 14.57 17.28 -8.39
N SER A 135 15.87 17.35 -8.65
CA SER A 135 16.89 16.54 -7.95
C SER A 135 17.01 16.87 -6.46
N LEU A 136 16.53 18.04 -6.06
CA LEU A 136 16.54 18.50 -4.66
C LEU A 136 15.34 18.01 -3.86
N ILE A 137 14.26 17.55 -4.50
CA ILE A 137 13.06 17.09 -3.81
C ILE A 137 13.43 15.96 -2.83
N GLU A 138 14.08 14.91 -3.29
CA GLU A 138 14.43 13.75 -2.47
C GLU A 138 15.55 14.05 -1.46
N LYS A 139 16.44 15.01 -1.77
CA LYS A 139 17.54 15.42 -0.90
C LYS A 139 17.05 16.20 0.32
N LEU A 140 16.08 17.10 0.12
CA LEU A 140 15.54 18.01 1.14
C LEU A 140 14.26 17.46 1.78
N GLY A 141 13.61 16.54 1.10
CA GLY A 141 12.34 15.98 1.51
C GLY A 141 12.45 14.96 2.64
N THR A 142 11.32 14.68 3.25
CA THR A 142 11.14 13.64 4.26
C THR A 142 10.16 12.59 3.77
N ILE A 143 10.26 11.37 4.32
CA ILE A 143 9.29 10.29 4.05
C ILE A 143 7.91 10.70 4.57
N PRO A 144 6.86 10.64 3.75
CA PRO A 144 5.51 10.96 4.17
C PRO A 144 4.91 9.81 4.98
N LEU A 145 4.83 9.97 6.30
CA LEU A 145 4.07 9.04 7.13
C LEU A 145 2.57 9.25 6.95
N PRO A 146 1.76 8.19 7.09
CA PRO A 146 0.30 8.28 7.06
C PRO A 146 -0.27 9.27 8.09
N PRO A 147 -1.44 9.89 7.83
CA PRO A 147 -1.96 10.98 8.66
C PRO A 147 -2.38 10.57 10.08
N TYR A 148 -2.56 9.29 10.35
CA TYR A 148 -2.88 8.76 11.69
C TYR A 148 -1.62 8.51 12.55
N ILE A 149 -0.42 8.62 11.98
CA ILE A 149 0.84 8.57 12.74
C ILE A 149 1.23 10.00 13.12
N ASN A 150 1.15 10.30 14.40
CA ASN A 150 1.49 11.61 14.95
C ASN A 150 2.97 11.74 15.34
N ASN A 151 3.67 10.62 15.52
CA ASN A 151 5.08 10.58 15.88
C ASN A 151 5.97 10.53 14.61
N HIS A 152 6.60 11.65 14.28
CA HIS A 152 7.46 11.83 13.11
C HIS A 152 8.96 11.73 13.45
N GLU A 153 9.35 11.00 14.52
CA GLU A 153 10.75 10.74 14.81
C GLU A 153 11.47 10.08 13.64
N GLN A 154 12.75 10.39 13.44
CA GLN A 154 13.57 9.88 12.33
C GLN A 154 13.55 8.35 12.25
N LYS A 155 13.66 7.66 13.39
CA LYS A 155 13.59 6.19 13.46
C LYS A 155 12.30 5.61 12.88
N ASN A 156 11.16 6.32 12.96
CA ASN A 156 9.88 5.87 12.40
C ASN A 156 9.88 6.04 10.89
N THR A 157 10.44 7.13 10.37
CA THR A 157 10.56 7.35 8.93
C THR A 157 11.47 6.33 8.27
N ASP A 158 12.62 6.00 8.88
CA ASP A 158 13.56 4.99 8.37
C ASP A 158 12.93 3.58 8.35
N ARG A 159 12.03 3.30 9.31
CA ARG A 159 11.30 2.03 9.38
C ARG A 159 10.13 1.94 8.40
N TYR A 160 9.69 3.07 7.80
CA TYR A 160 8.59 3.11 6.83
C TYR A 160 9.06 2.80 5.40
N GLN A 161 9.97 1.82 5.28
CA GLN A 161 10.51 1.29 4.04
C GLN A 161 10.68 -0.23 4.18
N THR A 162 10.37 -0.99 3.11
CA THR A 162 10.62 -2.44 3.09
C THR A 162 12.12 -2.72 2.88
N VAL A 163 12.60 -3.86 3.37
CA VAL A 163 14.01 -4.27 3.22
C VAL A 163 14.37 -4.65 1.77
N TYR A 164 13.37 -4.89 0.92
CA TYR A 164 13.51 -5.28 -0.47
C TYR A 164 13.08 -4.20 -1.48
N ALA A 165 12.94 -2.95 -1.02
CA ALA A 165 12.55 -1.84 -1.89
C ALA A 165 13.59 -1.56 -2.98
N THR A 166 13.12 -1.26 -4.20
CA THR A 166 13.95 -0.89 -5.36
C THR A 166 13.47 0.44 -5.94
N ASP A 167 14.33 1.08 -6.75
CA ASP A 167 14.01 2.34 -7.42
C ASP A 167 13.17 2.17 -8.71
N THR A 168 12.60 1.00 -8.97
CA THR A 168 11.80 0.72 -10.18
C THR A 168 10.58 1.60 -10.30
N LEU A 169 9.84 1.79 -9.20
CA LEU A 169 8.75 2.75 -9.05
C LEU A 169 8.85 3.41 -7.69
N LEU A 170 8.65 4.73 -7.67
CA LEU A 170 8.63 5.52 -6.44
C LEU A 170 7.19 5.75 -5.97
N SER A 171 6.96 5.66 -4.68
CA SER A 171 5.63 5.77 -4.06
C SER A 171 5.60 6.84 -2.98
N ALA A 172 4.41 7.41 -2.75
CA ALA A 172 4.14 8.28 -1.60
C ALA A 172 3.83 7.49 -0.31
N ALA A 173 3.69 6.16 -0.39
CA ALA A 173 3.41 5.31 0.76
C ALA A 173 4.08 3.93 0.62
N ALA A 174 4.38 3.29 1.75
CA ALA A 174 4.95 1.96 1.78
C ALA A 174 3.91 0.85 1.51
N PRO A 175 4.30 -0.28 0.89
CA PRO A 175 3.51 -1.50 0.89
C PRO A 175 3.58 -2.15 2.28
N THR A 176 2.68 -1.72 3.19
CA THR A 176 2.82 -1.88 4.65
C THR A 176 2.89 -3.32 5.12
N ALA A 177 2.24 -4.27 4.44
CA ALA A 177 2.37 -5.70 4.75
C ALA A 177 3.81 -6.21 4.57
N GLY A 178 4.60 -5.57 3.72
CA GLY A 178 6.02 -5.86 3.53
C GLY A 178 6.92 -5.37 4.65
N LEU A 179 6.45 -4.45 5.50
CA LEU A 179 7.24 -3.91 6.60
C LEU A 179 7.55 -4.92 7.70
N HIS A 180 6.82 -6.01 7.76
CA HIS A 180 7.03 -7.11 8.72
C HIS A 180 8.21 -8.00 8.36
N PHE A 181 8.62 -8.03 7.09
CA PHE A 181 9.72 -8.88 6.65
C PHE A 181 11.07 -8.31 7.09
N SER A 182 11.89 -9.19 7.70
CA SER A 182 13.31 -9.00 7.92
C SER A 182 14.11 -9.77 6.86
N GLU A 183 15.41 -9.45 6.71
CA GLU A 183 16.32 -10.22 5.86
C GLU A 183 16.39 -11.68 6.31
N ASP A 184 16.32 -11.95 7.61
CA ASP A 184 16.35 -13.29 8.18
C ASP A 184 15.14 -14.13 7.75
N ILE A 185 13.94 -13.55 7.75
CA ILE A 185 12.73 -14.23 7.24
C ILE A 185 12.86 -14.51 5.75
N LEU A 186 13.31 -13.54 4.95
CA LEU A 186 13.48 -13.72 3.50
C LEU A 186 14.51 -14.83 3.21
N THR A 187 15.58 -14.86 3.98
CA THR A 187 16.62 -15.92 3.89
C THR A 187 16.04 -17.29 4.27
N SER A 188 15.30 -17.37 5.37
CA SER A 188 14.65 -18.61 5.84
C SER A 188 13.66 -19.17 4.80
N LEU A 189 12.84 -18.29 4.20
CA LEU A 189 11.91 -18.68 3.12
C LEU A 189 12.67 -19.24 1.90
N THR A 190 13.76 -18.58 1.51
CA THR A 190 14.61 -19.01 0.38
C THR A 190 15.27 -20.37 0.68
N GLN A 191 15.82 -20.57 1.88
CA GLN A 191 16.41 -21.84 2.30
C GLN A 191 15.38 -22.98 2.33
N LYS A 192 14.12 -22.67 2.62
CA LYS A 192 13.01 -23.63 2.56
C LYS A 192 12.56 -23.93 1.13
N GLY A 193 13.11 -23.25 0.12
CA GLY A 193 12.75 -23.43 -1.29
C GLY A 193 11.45 -22.71 -1.70
N ILE A 194 10.98 -21.75 -0.90
CA ILE A 194 9.81 -20.92 -1.20
C ILE A 194 10.26 -19.78 -2.11
N LYS A 195 9.63 -19.66 -3.28
CA LYS A 195 10.00 -18.67 -4.29
C LYS A 195 9.45 -17.29 -3.92
N LYS A 196 10.31 -16.28 -3.98
CA LYS A 196 9.97 -14.86 -3.92
C LYS A 196 9.89 -14.28 -5.33
N ILE A 197 8.82 -13.57 -5.66
CA ILE A 197 8.63 -12.85 -6.92
C ILE A 197 8.34 -11.39 -6.59
N GLU A 198 8.88 -10.47 -7.36
CA GLU A 198 8.70 -9.03 -7.16
C GLU A 198 7.97 -8.40 -8.35
N LEU A 199 7.07 -7.49 -8.05
CA LEU A 199 6.44 -6.58 -8.99
C LEU A 199 6.47 -5.17 -8.39
N SER A 200 6.13 -4.16 -9.18
CA SER A 200 6.05 -2.78 -8.69
C SER A 200 4.64 -2.24 -8.87
N LEU A 201 4.10 -1.59 -7.84
CA LEU A 201 2.91 -0.74 -7.93
C LEU A 201 3.21 0.54 -7.18
N GLN A 202 2.99 1.67 -7.84
CA GLN A 202 3.13 2.99 -7.24
C GLN A 202 1.94 3.29 -6.33
N ILE A 203 2.20 3.43 -5.04
CA ILE A 203 1.14 3.67 -4.06
C ILE A 203 0.94 5.17 -3.89
N GLY A 204 -0.26 5.62 -4.23
CA GLY A 204 -0.71 6.99 -4.00
C GLY A 204 -1.33 7.19 -2.62
N LEU A 205 -1.62 8.44 -2.26
CA LEU A 205 -2.24 8.81 -0.99
C LEU A 205 -3.68 8.34 -0.82
N GLY A 206 -4.36 8.00 -1.91
CA GLY A 206 -5.74 7.52 -1.89
C GLY A 206 -5.95 6.29 -1.02
N THR A 207 -4.90 5.48 -0.84
CA THR A 207 -4.92 4.28 0.01
C THR A 207 -5.26 4.56 1.48
N PHE A 208 -5.00 5.78 1.97
CA PHE A 208 -5.31 6.19 3.36
C PHE A 208 -6.58 7.01 3.50
N GLN A 209 -7.32 7.22 2.40
CA GLN A 209 -8.58 7.97 2.46
C GLN A 209 -9.75 7.02 2.72
N PRO A 210 -10.63 7.34 3.69
CA PRO A 210 -11.86 6.58 3.86
C PRO A 210 -12.79 6.81 2.68
N ILE A 211 -13.64 5.83 2.39
CA ILE A 211 -14.74 5.98 1.44
C ILE A 211 -15.70 7.06 1.96
N ARG A 212 -16.00 8.06 1.14
CA ARG A 212 -16.85 9.20 1.53
C ARG A 212 -18.30 9.09 1.06
N VAL A 213 -18.59 8.10 0.21
CA VAL A 213 -19.93 7.84 -0.32
C VAL A 213 -20.61 6.75 0.50
N ASN A 214 -21.94 6.80 0.59
CA ASN A 214 -22.71 5.78 1.33
C ASN A 214 -22.75 4.46 0.55
N ASN A 215 -22.96 4.53 -0.76
CA ASN A 215 -22.98 3.34 -1.61
C ASN A 215 -21.58 3.09 -2.19
N ILE A 216 -20.97 1.95 -1.85
CA ILE A 216 -19.62 1.61 -2.33
C ILE A 216 -19.50 1.56 -3.85
N ASN A 217 -20.62 1.35 -4.59
CA ASN A 217 -20.60 1.36 -6.06
C ASN A 217 -20.35 2.73 -6.67
N GLU A 218 -20.54 3.80 -5.91
CA GLU A 218 -20.31 5.19 -6.33
C GLU A 218 -18.88 5.66 -6.02
N HIS A 219 -18.10 4.83 -5.32
CA HIS A 219 -16.71 5.16 -5.00
C HIS A 219 -15.81 5.02 -6.23
N ASN A 220 -15.07 6.06 -6.54
CA ASN A 220 -14.05 6.07 -7.59
C ASN A 220 -12.68 5.83 -6.97
N MET A 221 -12.05 4.74 -7.37
CA MET A 221 -10.66 4.44 -6.96
C MET A 221 -9.67 5.36 -7.67
N HIS A 222 -8.63 5.76 -6.95
CA HIS A 222 -7.48 6.41 -7.59
C HIS A 222 -6.75 5.41 -8.48
N SER A 223 -6.30 5.91 -9.64
CA SER A 223 -5.50 5.12 -10.57
C SER A 223 -4.07 5.03 -10.07
N GLU A 224 -3.49 3.84 -10.09
CA GLU A 224 -2.12 3.55 -9.65
C GLU A 224 -1.38 2.79 -10.75
N GLN A 225 -0.14 3.20 -11.04
CA GLN A 225 0.69 2.55 -12.04
C GLN A 225 1.30 1.28 -11.48
N TRP A 226 1.32 0.20 -12.29
CA TRP A 226 2.02 -1.02 -11.95
C TRP A 226 2.94 -1.48 -13.08
N ILE A 227 3.97 -2.26 -12.70
CA ILE A 227 4.93 -2.89 -13.61
C ILE A 227 5.10 -4.35 -13.19
N ILE A 228 4.98 -5.26 -14.15
CA ILE A 228 5.32 -6.68 -14.02
C ILE A 228 6.37 -7.00 -15.08
N SER A 229 7.57 -7.41 -14.66
CA SER A 229 8.64 -7.83 -15.56
C SER A 229 8.33 -9.16 -16.25
N ASP A 230 9.03 -9.46 -17.35
CA ASP A 230 8.91 -10.77 -18.03
C ASP A 230 9.22 -11.93 -17.08
N ASP A 231 10.27 -11.81 -16.26
CA ASP A 231 10.67 -12.82 -15.28
C ASP A 231 9.59 -13.03 -14.22
N ALA A 232 8.98 -11.95 -13.72
CA ALA A 232 7.88 -12.02 -12.76
C ALA A 232 6.65 -12.69 -13.37
N ALA A 233 6.21 -12.26 -14.55
CA ALA A 233 5.06 -12.84 -15.25
C ALA A 233 5.29 -14.34 -15.53
N ASN A 234 6.43 -14.71 -16.08
CA ASN A 234 6.79 -16.10 -16.36
C ASN A 234 6.83 -16.95 -15.08
N SER A 235 7.34 -16.39 -14.00
CA SER A 235 7.42 -17.07 -12.70
C SER A 235 6.05 -17.31 -12.08
N ILE A 236 5.15 -16.34 -12.14
CA ILE A 236 3.77 -16.46 -11.64
C ILE A 236 3.00 -17.47 -12.49
N ASN A 237 3.11 -17.38 -13.82
CA ASN A 237 2.46 -18.30 -14.74
C ASN A 237 2.93 -19.74 -14.53
N SER A 238 4.24 -19.96 -14.37
CA SER A 238 4.82 -21.28 -14.07
C SER A 238 4.30 -21.83 -12.73
N ALA A 239 4.20 -20.99 -11.71
CA ALA A 239 3.67 -21.39 -10.40
C ALA A 239 2.20 -21.82 -10.53
N LYS A 240 1.36 -21.06 -11.20
CA LYS A 240 -0.06 -21.41 -11.46
C LYS A 240 -0.21 -22.70 -12.26
N ASN A 241 0.56 -22.85 -13.33
CA ASN A 241 0.54 -24.06 -14.17
C ASN A 241 0.99 -25.31 -13.41
N SER A 242 1.78 -25.13 -12.34
CA SER A 242 2.22 -26.20 -11.43
C SER A 242 1.31 -26.37 -10.21
N ASN A 243 0.12 -25.74 -10.18
CA ASN A 243 -0.84 -25.74 -9.08
C ASN A 243 -0.23 -25.26 -7.74
N LYS A 244 0.75 -24.36 -7.79
CA LYS A 244 1.28 -23.71 -6.59
C LYS A 244 0.34 -22.60 -6.15
N ARG A 245 0.28 -22.37 -4.82
CA ARG A 245 -0.54 -21.30 -4.24
C ARG A 245 0.22 -19.97 -4.30
N ILE A 246 -0.44 -18.92 -4.74
CA ILE A 246 0.11 -17.56 -4.80
C ILE A 246 -0.29 -16.79 -3.55
N LEU A 247 0.70 -16.46 -2.71
CA LEU A 247 0.54 -15.57 -1.56
C LEU A 247 0.84 -14.13 -1.98
N SER A 248 -0.19 -13.31 -1.98
CA SER A 248 -0.06 -11.85 -2.18
C SER A 248 0.40 -11.18 -0.88
N VAL A 249 1.55 -10.51 -0.91
CA VAL A 249 2.03 -9.69 0.22
C VAL A 249 1.51 -8.26 0.06
N GLY A 250 0.36 -8.02 0.67
CA GLY A 250 -0.35 -6.75 0.64
C GLY A 250 -1.46 -6.65 -0.42
N THR A 251 -2.40 -5.76 -0.13
CA THR A 251 -3.54 -5.47 -1.02
C THR A 251 -3.12 -4.82 -2.34
N THR A 252 -1.96 -4.15 -2.37
CA THR A 252 -1.36 -3.59 -3.60
C THR A 252 -0.97 -4.67 -4.59
N VAL A 253 -0.32 -5.74 -4.13
CA VAL A 253 0.01 -6.91 -4.95
C VAL A 253 -1.25 -7.58 -5.47
N THR A 254 -2.25 -7.77 -4.60
CA THR A 254 -3.55 -8.32 -4.99
C THR A 254 -4.17 -7.53 -6.14
N ARG A 255 -4.26 -6.20 -6.00
CA ARG A 255 -4.83 -5.34 -7.05
C ARG A 255 -4.03 -5.39 -8.34
N THR A 256 -2.71 -5.43 -8.26
CA THR A 256 -1.84 -5.57 -9.45
C THR A 256 -2.09 -6.86 -10.18
N LEU A 257 -2.03 -8.00 -9.48
CA LEU A 257 -2.17 -9.32 -10.10
C LEU A 257 -3.56 -9.52 -10.71
N GLU A 258 -4.61 -9.17 -9.98
CA GLU A 258 -5.98 -9.30 -10.48
C GLU A 258 -6.25 -8.32 -11.63
N SER A 259 -5.73 -7.08 -11.59
CA SER A 259 -5.82 -6.13 -12.68
C SER A 259 -5.08 -6.62 -13.93
N ALA A 260 -3.85 -7.12 -13.79
CA ALA A 260 -3.07 -7.67 -14.90
C ALA A 260 -3.79 -8.86 -15.55
N TYR A 261 -4.45 -9.71 -14.73
CA TYR A 261 -5.27 -10.80 -15.25
C TYR A 261 -6.48 -10.31 -16.03
N LEU A 262 -7.18 -9.28 -15.53
CA LEU A 262 -8.36 -8.72 -16.19
C LEU A 262 -8.00 -7.99 -17.50
N THR A 263 -6.82 -7.40 -17.59
CA THR A 263 -6.35 -6.61 -18.75
C THR A 263 -5.46 -7.40 -19.72
N ARG A 264 -5.27 -8.71 -19.51
CA ARG A 264 -4.43 -9.55 -20.37
C ARG A 264 -4.92 -9.58 -21.81
N ASN A 265 -3.99 -9.69 -22.75
CA ASN A 265 -4.27 -9.62 -24.18
C ASN A 265 -5.10 -10.81 -24.67
N ASP A 266 -4.74 -12.04 -24.27
CA ASP A 266 -5.47 -13.26 -24.61
C ASP A 266 -6.43 -13.65 -23.47
N LYS A 267 -7.71 -13.45 -23.68
CA LYS A 267 -8.75 -13.80 -22.69
C LYS A 267 -8.97 -15.30 -22.53
N ASN A 268 -8.51 -16.12 -23.48
CA ASN A 268 -8.59 -17.58 -23.40
C ASN A 268 -7.41 -18.17 -22.61
N SER A 269 -6.32 -17.42 -22.43
CA SER A 269 -5.18 -17.81 -21.62
C SER A 269 -5.41 -17.46 -20.15
N SER A 270 -4.96 -18.30 -19.24
CA SER A 270 -4.86 -17.98 -17.80
C SER A 270 -3.58 -17.22 -17.45
N ASN A 271 -2.65 -17.04 -18.38
CA ASN A 271 -1.35 -16.42 -18.15
C ASN A 271 -1.43 -14.90 -18.05
N LEU A 272 -0.66 -14.35 -17.12
CA LEU A 272 -0.41 -12.92 -17.02
C LEU A 272 0.58 -12.49 -18.10
N ASN A 273 0.39 -11.27 -18.63
CA ASN A 273 1.39 -10.61 -19.48
C ASN A 273 2.32 -9.73 -18.64
N ALA A 274 3.58 -9.69 -19.01
CA ALA A 274 4.50 -8.65 -18.56
C ALA A 274 4.10 -7.30 -19.14
N GLY A 275 4.52 -6.22 -18.51
CA GLY A 275 4.30 -4.86 -18.96
C GLY A 275 4.03 -3.86 -17.86
N SER A 276 3.66 -2.66 -18.27
CA SER A 276 3.24 -1.56 -17.40
C SER A 276 1.84 -1.10 -17.78
N ASN A 277 1.01 -0.86 -16.79
CA ASN A 277 -0.34 -0.33 -16.99
C ASN A 277 -0.82 0.40 -15.73
N TRP A 278 -2.03 0.93 -15.78
CA TRP A 278 -2.68 1.60 -14.66
C TRP A 278 -3.84 0.75 -14.15
N THR A 279 -4.15 0.85 -12.85
CA THR A 279 -5.28 0.17 -12.24
C THR A 279 -6.06 1.11 -11.33
N ASP A 280 -7.36 1.17 -11.56
CA ASP A 280 -8.39 1.72 -10.68
C ASP A 280 -9.30 0.61 -10.13
N LEU A 281 -8.82 -0.62 -10.16
CA LEU A 281 -9.59 -1.81 -9.75
C LEU A 281 -10.05 -1.67 -8.30
N PHE A 282 -11.37 -1.60 -8.12
CA PHE A 282 -12.02 -1.69 -6.83
C PHE A 282 -12.57 -3.11 -6.62
N ILE A 283 -11.84 -3.90 -5.81
CA ILE A 283 -12.27 -5.26 -5.43
C ILE A 283 -13.31 -5.15 -4.33
N LYS A 284 -14.52 -5.65 -4.61
CA LYS A 284 -15.68 -5.62 -3.71
C LYS A 284 -16.43 -6.95 -3.72
N PRO A 285 -17.29 -7.24 -2.75
CA PRO A 285 -18.04 -8.51 -2.66
C PRO A 285 -18.68 -8.92 -3.97
N GLY A 286 -18.46 -10.18 -4.36
CA GLY A 286 -18.82 -10.73 -5.66
C GLY A 286 -17.67 -10.75 -6.67
N PHE A 287 -16.52 -10.15 -6.36
CA PHE A 287 -15.32 -10.26 -7.20
C PHE A 287 -14.78 -11.69 -7.19
N LYS A 288 -14.44 -12.20 -8.37
CA LYS A 288 -13.83 -13.52 -8.52
C LYS A 288 -12.32 -13.38 -8.64
N PHE A 289 -11.60 -13.84 -7.63
CA PHE A 289 -10.14 -13.89 -7.67
C PHE A 289 -9.67 -14.97 -8.65
N ASN A 290 -8.67 -14.64 -9.45
CA ASN A 290 -8.18 -15.50 -10.51
C ASN A 290 -6.70 -15.85 -10.35
N VAL A 291 -5.95 -15.05 -9.59
CA VAL A 291 -4.50 -15.19 -9.49
C VAL A 291 -4.09 -15.58 -8.07
N ILE A 292 -4.58 -14.87 -7.06
CA ILE A 292 -4.12 -15.09 -5.68
C ILE A 292 -4.93 -16.17 -4.97
N ASP A 293 -4.25 -16.95 -4.16
CA ASP A 293 -4.82 -18.02 -3.32
C ASP A 293 -4.80 -17.65 -1.84
N MET A 294 -3.81 -16.84 -1.41
CA MET A 294 -3.61 -16.40 -0.03
C MET A 294 -3.25 -14.91 -0.01
N LEU A 295 -3.54 -14.27 1.11
CA LEU A 295 -3.30 -12.83 1.29
C LEU A 295 -2.68 -12.56 2.67
N LEU A 296 -1.51 -11.92 2.68
CA LEU A 296 -0.90 -11.34 3.88
C LEU A 296 -1.14 -9.82 3.88
N THR A 297 -1.65 -9.28 4.96
CA THR A 297 -2.03 -7.87 5.04
C THR A 297 -1.95 -7.31 6.46
N ASN A 298 -2.01 -5.97 6.63
CA ASN A 298 -2.24 -5.33 7.93
C ASN A 298 -3.73 -5.28 8.26
N PHE A 299 -4.07 -4.88 9.49
CA PHE A 299 -5.43 -4.49 9.85
C PHE A 299 -5.74 -3.08 9.36
N HIS A 300 -6.90 -2.89 8.73
CA HIS A 300 -7.27 -1.68 8.00
C HIS A 300 -8.33 -0.85 8.72
N LEU A 301 -8.49 0.41 8.29
CA LEU A 301 -9.50 1.35 8.78
C LEU A 301 -10.93 0.83 8.58
N PRO A 302 -11.86 1.15 9.51
CA PRO A 302 -13.29 1.04 9.22
C PRO A 302 -13.65 1.84 7.96
N LYS A 303 -14.62 1.35 7.20
CA LYS A 303 -15.12 1.97 5.96
C LYS A 303 -14.05 2.23 4.90
N SER A 304 -12.97 1.43 4.87
CA SER A 304 -11.90 1.55 3.88
C SER A 304 -12.11 0.60 2.70
N THR A 305 -11.58 1.00 1.53
CA THR A 305 -11.54 0.14 0.34
C THR A 305 -10.80 -1.17 0.58
N LEU A 306 -9.83 -1.15 1.52
CA LEU A 306 -9.02 -2.31 1.87
C LEU A 306 -9.83 -3.33 2.70
N LEU A 307 -10.65 -2.87 3.65
CA LEU A 307 -11.54 -3.76 4.41
C LEU A 307 -12.60 -4.39 3.48
N VAL A 308 -13.10 -3.63 2.50
CA VAL A 308 -14.01 -4.15 1.46
C VAL A 308 -13.32 -5.24 0.63
N LEU A 309 -12.05 -5.05 0.24
CA LEU A 309 -11.26 -6.06 -0.48
C LEU A 309 -11.11 -7.34 0.33
N LEU A 310 -10.74 -7.24 1.61
CA LEU A 310 -10.61 -8.41 2.49
C LEU A 310 -11.93 -9.17 2.63
N SER A 311 -13.04 -8.42 2.80
CA SER A 311 -14.39 -8.99 2.87
C SER A 311 -14.82 -9.68 1.57
N SER A 312 -14.20 -9.29 0.44
CA SER A 312 -14.39 -9.97 -0.84
C SER A 312 -13.59 -11.27 -0.94
N PHE A 313 -12.44 -11.34 -0.25
CA PHE A 313 -11.52 -12.47 -0.31
C PHE A 313 -11.90 -13.61 0.64
N ALA A 314 -12.42 -13.27 1.84
CA ALA A 314 -12.70 -14.27 2.88
C ALA A 314 -14.13 -14.25 3.43
N SER A 315 -15.07 -13.60 2.79
CA SER A 315 -16.39 -13.17 3.25
C SER A 315 -16.39 -12.05 4.29
N LYS A 316 -17.45 -11.26 4.29
CA LYS A 316 -17.60 -10.13 5.23
C LYS A 316 -17.65 -10.61 6.68
N ASP A 317 -18.47 -11.63 6.95
CA ASP A 317 -18.73 -12.09 8.32
C ASP A 317 -17.45 -12.64 8.96
N LEU A 318 -16.69 -13.44 8.22
CA LEU A 318 -15.44 -14.02 8.69
C LEU A 318 -14.34 -12.95 8.93
N ILE A 319 -14.27 -11.93 8.08
CA ILE A 319 -13.35 -10.80 8.28
C ILE A 319 -13.75 -9.98 9.51
N MET A 320 -15.03 -9.70 9.69
CA MET A 320 -15.51 -8.96 10.87
C MET A 320 -15.26 -9.73 12.16
N GLU A 321 -15.44 -11.05 12.17
CA GLU A 321 -15.09 -11.93 13.30
C GLU A 321 -13.59 -11.85 13.61
N ALA A 322 -12.72 -11.96 12.59
CA ALA A 322 -11.27 -11.84 12.76
C ALA A 322 -10.86 -10.46 13.33
N TYR A 323 -11.53 -9.39 12.91
CA TYR A 323 -11.29 -8.03 13.41
C TYR A 323 -11.76 -7.87 14.88
N GLN A 324 -12.91 -8.45 15.25
CA GLN A 324 -13.37 -8.47 16.64
C GLN A 324 -12.40 -9.24 17.54
N GLU A 325 -11.92 -10.41 17.08
CA GLU A 325 -10.91 -11.18 17.82
C GLU A 325 -9.59 -10.42 17.94
N ALA A 326 -9.14 -9.74 16.86
CA ALA A 326 -7.92 -8.92 16.90
C ALA A 326 -8.06 -7.76 17.90
N ILE A 327 -9.24 -7.10 18.00
CA ILE A 327 -9.49 -6.03 18.97
C ILE A 327 -9.47 -6.59 20.40
N LYS A 328 -10.18 -7.68 20.64
CA LYS A 328 -10.25 -8.37 21.94
C LYS A 328 -8.87 -8.77 22.44
N GLU A 329 -8.06 -9.33 21.55
CA GLU A 329 -6.69 -9.76 21.80
C GLU A 329 -5.66 -8.61 21.73
N LYS A 330 -6.12 -7.35 21.57
CA LYS A 330 -5.30 -6.14 21.54
C LYS A 330 -4.20 -6.18 20.48
N TYR A 331 -4.51 -6.62 19.27
CA TYR A 331 -3.64 -6.44 18.12
C TYR A 331 -3.46 -4.95 17.82
N ARG A 332 -2.32 -4.61 17.26
CA ARG A 332 -2.02 -3.26 16.79
C ARG A 332 -2.50 -3.09 15.36
N PHE A 333 -3.06 -1.94 15.05
CA PHE A 333 -3.70 -1.67 13.76
C PHE A 333 -2.87 -0.72 12.90
N TYR A 334 -3.08 -0.76 11.58
CA TYR A 334 -2.54 0.05 10.51
C TYR A 334 -1.06 -0.23 10.18
N SER A 335 -0.35 0.78 9.58
CA SER A 335 0.95 0.59 8.92
C SER A 335 2.04 -0.01 9.82
N PHE A 336 2.09 0.41 11.09
CA PHE A 336 3.06 -0.10 12.07
C PHE A 336 2.44 -1.13 13.02
N GLY A 337 1.24 -1.56 12.71
CA GLY A 337 0.52 -2.57 13.47
C GLY A 337 1.00 -3.99 13.23
N ASP A 338 0.11 -4.92 13.51
CA ASP A 338 0.31 -6.36 13.34
C ASP A 338 -0.20 -6.83 11.98
N ALA A 339 0.02 -8.09 11.67
CA ALA A 339 -0.33 -8.69 10.38
C ALA A 339 -1.48 -9.70 10.52
N MET A 340 -2.17 -9.92 9.39
CA MET A 340 -3.13 -11.00 9.21
C MET A 340 -2.78 -11.79 7.95
N LEU A 341 -2.70 -13.11 8.05
CA LEU A 341 -2.54 -14.05 6.95
C LEU A 341 -3.88 -14.75 6.72
N ILE A 342 -4.43 -14.65 5.51
CA ILE A 342 -5.67 -15.30 5.08
C ILE A 342 -5.30 -16.43 4.12
N ILE A 343 -5.62 -17.67 4.52
CA ILE A 343 -5.31 -18.91 3.78
C ILE A 343 -6.58 -19.52 3.17
#